data_446746f6c9b39358b5834d7ee01f4992
#
_entry.id   446746f6c9b39358b5834d7ee01f4992
#
_cell.length_a   1.000
_cell.length_b   1.000
_cell.length_c   1.000
_cell.angle_alpha   90.00
_cell.angle_beta   90.00
_cell.angle_gamma   90.00
#
_symmetry.space_group_name_H-M   'P 1'
#
loop_
_entity.id
_entity.type
_entity.pdbx_description
1 polymer ?
#
loop_
_entity_poly.entity_id
_entity_poly.type
_entity_poly.pdbx_seq_one_letter_code
_entity_poly.pdbx_strand_id
1 'polypeptide(L)'
;MLNLDFSSVPSREPLEEGVYNLTIAKVEEANSSTGNPMLKVEYDVNGVDGNRKLWDNYVLIDKCMWKLKELFDALGIDTSEIVEMDVTELVGMQVNAKVIQETYNGDIVNRVKKIYPAA
;
A
#
# COMPACT_ATOMS: atom_id res chain seq x y z
N MET A 1 -11.30 -5.99 -39.61
CA MET A 1 -10.02 -5.49 -39.05
C MET A 1 -10.25 -4.93 -37.67
N LEU A 2 -9.40 -5.32 -36.71
CA LEU A 2 -9.46 -4.80 -35.34
C LEU A 2 -8.51 -3.61 -35.19
N ASN A 3 -9.00 -2.56 -34.56
CA ASN A 3 -8.18 -1.46 -34.10
C ASN A 3 -8.14 -1.51 -32.57
N LEU A 4 -6.93 -1.72 -32.02
CA LEU A 4 -6.73 -1.82 -30.58
C LEU A 4 -5.92 -0.62 -30.11
N ASP A 5 -6.48 0.11 -29.15
CA ASP A 5 -5.84 1.25 -28.54
C ASP A 5 -5.53 0.95 -27.09
N PHE A 6 -4.27 0.86 -26.73
CA PHE A 6 -3.81 0.58 -25.37
C PHE A 6 -3.29 1.82 -24.65
N SER A 7 -3.52 3.00 -25.19
CA SER A 7 -3.00 4.24 -24.60
C SER A 7 -3.57 4.53 -23.22
N SER A 8 -4.78 4.05 -22.94
CA SER A 8 -5.42 4.20 -21.63
C SER A 8 -5.07 3.09 -20.64
N VAL A 9 -4.35 2.06 -21.11
CA VAL A 9 -3.96 0.95 -20.24
C VAL A 9 -2.75 1.39 -19.40
N PRO A 10 -2.78 1.26 -18.06
CA PRO A 10 -1.64 1.59 -17.24
C PRO A 10 -0.42 0.75 -17.61
N SER A 11 0.76 1.35 -17.51
CA SER A 11 2.00 0.62 -17.71
C SER A 11 2.09 -0.52 -16.69
N ARG A 12 2.51 -1.70 -17.15
CA ARG A 12 2.73 -2.87 -16.28
C ARG A 12 4.20 -3.06 -15.93
N GLU A 13 5.06 -2.16 -16.38
CA GLU A 13 6.47 -2.22 -16.00
C GLU A 13 6.59 -1.95 -14.51
N PRO A 14 7.41 -2.75 -13.79
CA PRO A 14 7.64 -2.49 -12.38
C PRO A 14 8.23 -1.09 -12.16
N LEU A 15 7.85 -0.46 -11.05
CA LEU A 15 8.48 0.77 -10.60
C LEU A 15 9.94 0.48 -10.23
N GLU A 16 10.84 1.39 -10.54
CA GLU A 16 12.20 1.32 -10.07
C GLU A 16 12.24 1.35 -8.54
N GLU A 17 13.21 0.66 -7.95
CA GLU A 17 13.36 0.68 -6.49
C GLU A 17 13.72 2.09 -6.03
N GLY A 18 13.09 2.54 -4.97
CA GLY A 18 13.31 3.87 -4.44
C GLY A 18 12.25 4.26 -3.42
N VAL A 19 12.30 5.51 -2.99
CA VAL A 19 11.32 6.07 -2.06
C VAL A 19 10.30 6.88 -2.85
N TYR A 20 9.02 6.56 -2.66
CA TYR A 20 7.90 7.23 -3.31
C TYR A 20 6.95 7.79 -2.28
N ASN A 21 6.28 8.90 -2.64
CA ASN A 21 5.16 9.40 -1.86
C ASN A 21 3.90 8.64 -2.27
N LEU A 22 3.18 8.13 -1.29
CA LEU A 22 1.95 7.37 -1.50
C LEU A 22 0.78 8.07 -0.82
N THR A 23 -0.38 8.03 -1.48
CA THR A 23 -1.65 8.45 -0.90
C THR A 23 -2.51 7.21 -0.67
N ILE A 24 -3.10 7.09 0.50
CA ILE A 24 -4.03 6.00 0.78
C ILE A 24 -5.31 6.24 0.00
N ALA A 25 -5.59 5.38 -0.98
CA ALA A 25 -6.75 5.51 -1.86
C ALA A 25 -7.96 4.72 -1.35
N LYS A 26 -7.73 3.57 -0.72
CA LYS A 26 -8.79 2.70 -0.24
C LYS A 26 -8.29 1.84 0.91
N VAL A 27 -9.15 1.61 1.89
CA VAL A 27 -8.90 0.67 3.00
C VAL A 27 -10.12 -0.21 3.16
N GLU A 28 -9.90 -1.52 3.16
CA GLU A 28 -10.96 -2.51 3.37
C GLU A 28 -10.61 -3.44 4.50
N GLU A 29 -11.59 -3.75 5.33
CA GLU A 29 -11.48 -4.85 6.27
C GLU A 29 -11.82 -6.15 5.56
N ALA A 30 -11.01 -7.18 5.76
CA ALA A 30 -11.17 -8.46 5.12
C ALA A 30 -10.63 -9.59 6.02
N ASN A 31 -10.73 -10.82 5.54
CA ASN A 31 -10.10 -11.97 6.19
C ASN A 31 -9.00 -12.51 5.28
N SER A 32 -7.88 -12.90 5.89
CA SER A 32 -6.80 -13.55 5.15
C SER A 32 -7.24 -14.96 4.71
N SER A 33 -6.44 -15.60 3.87
CA SER A 33 -6.69 -16.98 3.42
C SER A 33 -6.75 -17.98 4.58
N THR A 34 -6.12 -17.65 5.71
CA THR A 34 -6.15 -18.47 6.93
C THR A 34 -7.26 -18.06 7.91
N GLY A 35 -8.13 -17.12 7.52
CA GLY A 35 -9.26 -16.68 8.34
C GLY A 35 -8.95 -15.61 9.36
N ASN A 36 -7.76 -15.02 9.35
CA ASN A 36 -7.40 -13.94 10.26
C ASN A 36 -7.91 -12.60 9.74
N PRO A 37 -8.38 -11.69 10.63
CA PRO A 37 -8.77 -10.36 10.20
C PRO A 37 -7.56 -9.61 9.64
N MET A 38 -7.80 -8.79 8.61
CA MET A 38 -6.75 -7.98 8.02
C MET A 38 -7.32 -6.69 7.41
N LEU A 39 -6.43 -5.73 7.18
CA LEU A 39 -6.72 -4.55 6.40
C LEU A 39 -6.05 -4.68 5.04
N LYS A 40 -6.81 -4.44 3.97
CA LYS A 40 -6.28 -4.28 2.61
C LYS A 40 -6.19 -2.79 2.33
N VAL A 41 -4.99 -2.33 2.04
CA VAL A 41 -4.74 -0.91 1.75
C VAL A 41 -4.29 -0.77 0.30
N GLU A 42 -4.98 0.09 -0.43
CA GLU A 42 -4.61 0.50 -1.77
C GLU A 42 -3.96 1.87 -1.71
N TYR A 43 -2.79 1.99 -2.30
CA TYR A 43 -2.04 3.24 -2.37
C TYR A 43 -1.97 3.74 -3.80
N ASP A 44 -2.16 5.04 -3.99
CA ASP A 44 -1.79 5.72 -5.22
C ASP A 44 -0.35 6.21 -5.12
N VAL A 45 0.46 5.93 -6.14
CA VAL A 45 1.85 6.37 -6.20
C VAL A 45 1.91 7.75 -6.84
N ASN A 46 2.41 8.73 -6.08
CA ASN A 46 2.50 10.11 -6.54
C ASN A 46 3.85 10.37 -7.23
N GLY A 47 3.85 11.31 -8.18
CA GLY A 47 5.08 11.75 -8.82
C GLY A 47 5.60 10.83 -9.93
N VAL A 48 4.80 9.89 -10.40
CA VAL A 48 5.13 9.00 -11.51
C VAL A 48 4.08 9.11 -12.60
N ASP A 49 4.45 8.79 -13.84
CA ASP A 49 3.51 8.81 -14.95
C ASP A 49 2.53 7.66 -14.87
N GLY A 50 1.30 7.91 -15.31
CA GLY A 50 0.22 6.94 -15.30
C GLY A 50 -0.42 6.78 -13.92
N ASN A 51 -1.46 5.97 -13.88
CA ASN A 51 -2.15 5.65 -12.63
C ASN A 51 -1.50 4.43 -11.99
N ARG A 52 -0.45 4.67 -11.23
CA ARG A 52 0.28 3.58 -10.57
C ARG A 52 -0.28 3.37 -9.18
N LYS A 53 -0.51 2.11 -8.85
CA LYS A 53 -1.07 1.71 -7.56
C LYS A 53 -0.20 0.62 -6.93
N LEU A 54 -0.19 0.62 -5.61
CA LEU A 54 0.40 -0.45 -4.82
C LEU A 54 -0.63 -0.92 -3.81
N TRP A 55 -0.57 -2.19 -3.47
CA TRP A 55 -1.45 -2.79 -2.47
C TRP A 55 -0.60 -3.42 -1.38
N ASP A 56 -1.07 -3.32 -0.16
CA ASP A 56 -0.44 -3.97 0.96
C ASP A 56 -1.52 -4.50 1.91
N ASN A 57 -1.22 -5.64 2.52
CA ASN A 57 -2.13 -6.27 3.47
C ASN A 57 -1.52 -6.25 4.86
N TYR A 58 -2.34 -5.88 5.85
CA TYR A 58 -1.93 -5.81 7.24
C TYR A 58 -2.78 -6.80 8.03
N VAL A 59 -2.18 -7.95 8.38
CA VAL A 59 -2.87 -9.00 9.15
C VAL A 59 -2.94 -8.57 10.62
N LEU A 60 -4.12 -8.61 11.20
CA LEU A 60 -4.38 -8.08 12.54
C LEU A 60 -4.21 -9.16 13.62
N ILE A 61 -3.03 -9.78 13.64
CA ILE A 61 -2.64 -10.71 14.70
C ILE A 61 -1.36 -10.18 15.37
N ASP A 62 -1.14 -10.53 16.62
CA ASP A 62 -0.09 -9.92 17.45
C ASP A 62 1.27 -9.88 16.77
N LYS A 63 1.71 -10.99 16.18
CA LYS A 63 3.02 -11.07 15.54
C LYS A 63 3.15 -10.24 14.26
N CYS A 64 2.04 -9.74 13.71
CA CYS A 64 2.01 -8.93 12.48
C CYS A 64 1.65 -7.47 12.74
N MET A 65 1.26 -7.12 13.97
CA MET A 65 0.81 -5.76 14.29
C MET A 65 1.92 -4.71 14.17
N TRP A 66 3.19 -5.11 14.25
CA TRP A 66 4.31 -4.18 14.07
C TRP A 66 4.27 -3.46 12.72
N LYS A 67 3.80 -4.15 11.69
CA LYS A 67 3.70 -3.59 10.35
C LYS A 67 2.63 -2.49 10.27
N LEU A 68 1.49 -2.72 10.90
CA LEU A 68 0.43 -1.71 10.98
C LEU A 68 0.85 -0.54 11.87
N LYS A 69 1.56 -0.82 12.95
CA LYS A 69 2.11 0.21 13.83
C LYS A 69 3.05 1.13 13.06
N GLU A 70 3.89 0.59 12.20
CA GLU A 70 4.79 1.38 11.35
C GLU A 70 3.99 2.35 10.46
N LEU A 71 2.89 1.89 9.86
CA LEU A 71 2.03 2.75 9.07
C LEU A 71 1.39 3.84 9.93
N PHE A 72 0.83 3.49 11.08
CA PHE A 72 0.17 4.45 11.96
C PHE A 72 1.15 5.48 12.52
N ASP A 73 2.34 5.06 12.91
CA ASP A 73 3.38 5.97 13.36
C ASP A 73 3.76 6.96 12.26
N ALA A 74 3.87 6.50 11.02
CA ALA A 74 4.15 7.35 9.87
C ALA A 74 3.03 8.36 9.59
N LEU A 75 1.80 8.00 9.91
CA LEU A 75 0.63 8.90 9.76
C LEU A 75 0.46 9.85 10.96
N GLY A 76 1.26 9.73 12.00
CA GLY A 76 1.15 10.56 13.19
C GLY A 76 0.02 10.12 14.14
N ILE A 77 -0.48 8.90 14.00
CA ILE A 77 -1.51 8.37 14.89
C ILE A 77 -0.83 7.79 16.14
N ASP A 78 -1.31 8.20 17.32
CA ASP A 78 -0.79 7.69 18.58
C ASP A 78 -1.15 6.22 18.77
N THR A 79 -0.14 5.37 18.85
CA THR A 79 -0.28 3.92 19.03
C THR A 79 0.10 3.45 20.44
N SER A 80 0.34 4.37 21.37
CA SER A 80 0.70 4.03 22.75
C SER A 80 -0.48 3.47 23.56
N GLU A 81 -1.69 3.69 23.09
CA GLU A 81 -2.92 3.21 23.69
C GLU A 81 -3.77 2.48 22.64
N ILE A 82 -4.89 1.92 23.07
CA ILE A 82 -5.84 1.29 22.15
C ILE A 82 -6.34 2.35 21.17
N VAL A 83 -6.24 2.03 19.88
CA VAL A 83 -6.73 2.91 18.81
C VAL A 83 -8.14 2.46 18.42
N GLU A 84 -9.09 3.36 18.57
CA GLU A 84 -10.45 3.18 18.06
C GLU A 84 -10.68 4.19 16.96
N MET A 85 -10.94 3.72 15.73
CA MET A 85 -11.19 4.60 14.61
C MET A 85 -11.92 3.86 13.49
N ASP A 86 -12.59 4.64 12.65
CA ASP A 86 -13.08 4.14 11.37
C ASP A 86 -11.91 4.15 10.39
N VAL A 87 -11.56 2.98 9.84
CA VAL A 87 -10.41 2.86 8.94
C VAL A 87 -10.58 3.68 7.65
N THR A 88 -11.80 4.05 7.30
CA THR A 88 -12.03 4.94 6.15
C THR A 88 -11.49 6.35 6.38
N GLU A 89 -11.22 6.73 7.62
CA GLU A 89 -10.57 8.01 7.94
C GLU A 89 -9.13 8.07 7.43
N LEU A 90 -8.50 6.93 7.16
CA LEU A 90 -7.16 6.86 6.60
C LEU A 90 -7.09 7.28 5.13
N VAL A 91 -8.20 7.22 4.41
CA VAL A 91 -8.25 7.57 2.99
C VAL A 91 -7.87 9.03 2.78
N GLY A 92 -6.96 9.28 1.86
CA GLY A 92 -6.44 10.62 1.57
C GLY A 92 -5.18 10.99 2.35
N MET A 93 -4.81 10.22 3.36
CA MET A 93 -3.56 10.44 4.09
C MET A 93 -2.36 10.00 3.25
N GLN A 94 -1.22 10.63 3.49
CA GLN A 94 0.00 10.40 2.73
C GLN A 94 1.12 9.86 3.60
N VAL A 95 1.93 9.00 3.01
CA VAL A 95 3.17 8.50 3.60
C VAL A 95 4.25 8.45 2.52
N ASN A 96 5.50 8.36 2.92
CA ASN A 96 6.58 7.97 2.03
C ASN A 96 6.88 6.50 2.26
N ALA A 97 7.28 5.81 1.20
CA ALA A 97 7.55 4.38 1.31
C ALA A 97 8.74 3.97 0.45
N LYS A 98 9.55 3.08 1.00
CA LYS A 98 10.57 2.40 0.21
C LYS A 98 9.90 1.27 -0.56
N VAL A 99 9.98 1.34 -1.88
CA VAL A 99 9.42 0.35 -2.79
C VAL A 99 10.56 -0.45 -3.40
N ILE A 100 10.44 -1.75 -3.34
CA ILE A 100 11.41 -2.69 -3.90
C ILE A 100 10.76 -3.52 -5.00
N GLN A 101 11.59 -4.27 -5.71
CA GLN A 101 11.15 -5.25 -6.69
C GLN A 101 11.38 -6.65 -6.12
N GLU A 102 10.42 -7.53 -6.29
CA GLU A 102 10.53 -8.94 -5.92
C GLU A 102 10.05 -9.80 -7.07
N THR A 103 10.58 -11.02 -7.17
CA THR A 103 10.07 -12.01 -8.11
C THR A 103 8.99 -12.84 -7.44
N TYR A 104 7.82 -12.91 -8.08
CA TYR A 104 6.70 -13.71 -7.62
C TYR A 104 6.11 -14.49 -8.79
N ASN A 105 6.13 -15.80 -8.72
CA ASN A 105 5.67 -16.70 -9.81
C ASN A 105 6.27 -16.36 -11.18
N GLY A 106 7.57 -16.01 -11.21
CA GLY A 106 8.28 -15.66 -12.43
C GLY A 106 8.11 -14.22 -12.90
N ASP A 107 7.24 -13.44 -12.26
CA ASP A 107 7.02 -12.04 -12.58
C ASP A 107 7.68 -11.13 -11.55
N ILE A 108 8.13 -9.95 -12.00
CA ILE A 108 8.64 -8.94 -11.10
C ILE A 108 7.47 -8.09 -10.62
N VAL A 109 7.31 -8.00 -9.30
CA VAL A 109 6.27 -7.19 -8.65
C VAL A 109 6.90 -6.15 -7.73
N ASN A 110 6.17 -5.08 -7.48
CA ASN A 110 6.60 -4.09 -6.49
C ASN A 110 6.04 -4.42 -5.13
N ARG A 111 6.85 -4.16 -4.11
CA ARG A 111 6.45 -4.33 -2.71
C ARG A 111 6.88 -3.13 -1.89
N VAL A 112 5.99 -2.69 -1.00
CA VAL A 112 6.33 -1.69 0.02
C VAL A 112 7.16 -2.37 1.11
N LYS A 113 8.42 -1.97 1.23
CA LYS A 113 9.33 -2.56 2.21
C LYS A 113 9.31 -1.84 3.55
N LYS A 114 9.19 -0.52 3.53
CA LYS A 114 9.22 0.31 4.73
C LYS A 114 8.41 1.57 4.49
N ILE A 115 7.77 2.06 5.54
CA ILE A 115 6.94 3.27 5.50
C ILE A 115 7.58 4.33 6.39
N TYR A 116 7.63 5.56 5.87
CA TYR A 116 8.16 6.73 6.54
C TYR A 116 7.09 7.83 6.58
N PRO A 117 7.17 8.75 7.56
CA PRO A 117 6.30 9.92 7.53
C PRO A 117 6.47 10.70 6.22
N ALA A 118 5.37 11.20 5.69
CA ALA A 118 5.41 12.18 4.61
C ALA A 118 5.87 13.51 5.19
N ALA A 119 7.00 13.95 4.76
CA ALA A 119 7.59 15.18 5.28
C ALA A 119 6.96 16.42 4.63
#